data_792e8cadafbb0b7a02eb111d33588fc9
#
_entry.id   792e8cadafbb0b7a02eb111d33588fc9
#
_cell.length_a   1.000
_cell.length_b   1.000
_cell.length_c   1.000
_cell.angle_alpha   90.00
_cell.angle_beta   90.00
_cell.angle_gamma   90.00
#
_symmetry.space_group_name_H-M   'P 1'
#
loop_
_entity.id
_entity.type
_entity.pdbx_description
1 polymer ?
#
loop_
_entity_poly.entity_id
_entity_poly.type
_entity_poly.pdbx_seq_one_letter_code
_entity_poly.pdbx_strand_id
1 'polypeptide(L)'
;MREYLGGASVEQAFELFSAAAPEGWRVELVEGEIYVVPPANGEHEEIVAEVADQVTERRTDRALRSYTGIGLNVPGASETGHVIPDLVIAPKGSFHDEEEWHDSASVLLVAEVTSTSTAARDRDKKILGYARAGIPVYLLIDREEGEVLVYSEPSADDYAKSLKHKLGLTVPLPAPLRFELDTAEF
;
A
#
# COMPACT_ATOMS: atom_id res chain seq x y z
N MET A 1 -4.63 16.53 22.23
CA MET A 1 -5.82 16.29 21.40
C MET A 1 -6.62 15.03 21.83
N ARG A 2 -6.24 14.37 22.94
CA ARG A 2 -6.96 13.20 23.49
C ARG A 2 -8.24 13.51 24.30
N GLU A 3 -8.53 14.75 24.61
CA GLU A 3 -9.63 15.12 25.54
C GLU A 3 -10.95 15.52 24.89
N TYR A 4 -11.05 15.55 23.55
CA TYR A 4 -12.26 16.03 22.87
C TYR A 4 -13.20 14.95 22.30
N LEU A 5 -12.81 13.68 22.27
CA LEU A 5 -13.67 12.60 21.73
C LEU A 5 -14.43 11.81 22.82
N GLY A 6 -14.53 12.32 24.05
CA GLY A 6 -15.51 11.84 25.04
C GLY A 6 -15.51 10.31 25.27
N GLY A 7 -14.33 9.64 25.27
CA GLY A 7 -14.23 8.20 25.51
C GLY A 7 -14.46 7.30 24.29
N ALA A 8 -14.55 7.84 23.08
CA ALA A 8 -14.60 7.02 21.85
C ALA A 8 -13.25 6.33 21.59
N SER A 9 -13.27 5.07 21.14
CA SER A 9 -12.07 4.38 20.69
C SER A 9 -11.56 4.93 19.35
N VAL A 10 -10.33 4.60 18.96
CA VAL A 10 -9.79 5.04 17.68
C VAL A 10 -10.57 4.45 16.51
N GLU A 11 -11.09 3.22 16.65
CA GLU A 11 -11.95 2.57 15.65
C GLU A 11 -13.27 3.32 15.49
N GLN A 12 -13.91 3.72 16.58
CA GLN A 12 -15.12 4.53 16.52
C GLN A 12 -14.87 5.89 15.86
N ALA A 13 -13.71 6.48 16.11
CA ALA A 13 -13.31 7.71 15.43
C ALA A 13 -13.05 7.45 13.94
N PHE A 14 -12.40 6.35 13.59
CA PHE A 14 -12.16 5.93 12.21
C PHE A 14 -13.49 5.79 11.44
N GLU A 15 -14.46 5.07 11.98
CA GLU A 15 -15.80 4.93 11.38
C GLU A 15 -16.50 6.29 11.16
N LEU A 16 -16.40 7.20 12.13
CA LEU A 16 -16.97 8.53 12.00
C LEU A 16 -16.28 9.35 10.89
N PHE A 17 -14.96 9.30 10.80
CA PHE A 17 -14.22 9.99 9.75
C PHE A 17 -14.49 9.37 8.38
N SER A 18 -14.58 8.04 8.28
CA SER A 18 -14.92 7.33 7.05
C SER A 18 -16.31 7.74 6.54
N ALA A 19 -17.30 7.78 7.43
CA ALA A 19 -18.65 8.20 7.07
C ALA A 19 -18.79 9.69 6.70
N ALA A 20 -17.88 10.54 7.20
CA ALA A 20 -17.90 11.98 6.96
C ALA A 20 -16.95 12.44 5.86
N ALA A 21 -16.11 11.55 5.33
CA ALA A 21 -15.14 11.90 4.31
C ALA A 21 -15.84 12.35 3.02
N PRO A 22 -15.31 13.38 2.32
CA PRO A 22 -15.82 13.75 1.01
C PRO A 22 -15.70 12.61 0.00
N GLU A 23 -16.57 12.61 -1.00
CA GLU A 23 -16.50 11.61 -2.08
C GLU A 23 -15.10 11.58 -2.74
N GLY A 24 -14.57 10.38 -2.93
CA GLY A 24 -13.23 10.14 -3.50
C GLY A 24 -12.06 10.29 -2.51
N TRP A 25 -12.32 10.72 -1.26
CA TRP A 25 -11.30 10.74 -0.23
C TRP A 25 -11.18 9.35 0.43
N ARG A 26 -9.96 8.99 0.81
CA ARG A 26 -9.68 7.75 1.55
C ARG A 26 -9.48 8.07 3.03
N VAL A 27 -9.96 7.19 3.91
CA VAL A 27 -9.65 7.24 5.34
C VAL A 27 -8.90 5.97 5.70
N GLU A 28 -7.76 6.10 6.32
CA GLU A 28 -6.89 4.99 6.71
C GLU A 28 -6.62 5.04 8.22
N LEU A 29 -6.46 3.86 8.83
CA LEU A 29 -6.01 3.70 10.21
C LEU A 29 -4.66 3.00 10.20
N VAL A 30 -3.59 3.73 10.49
CA VAL A 30 -2.22 3.23 10.42
C VAL A 30 -1.53 3.46 11.75
N GLU A 31 -1.11 2.39 12.43
CA GLU A 31 -0.44 2.44 13.74
C GLU A 31 -1.20 3.28 14.79
N GLY A 32 -2.53 3.15 14.82
CA GLY A 32 -3.40 3.87 15.76
C GLY A 32 -3.63 5.34 15.42
N GLU A 33 -3.23 5.80 14.24
CA GLU A 33 -3.47 7.16 13.76
C GLU A 33 -4.39 7.15 12.52
N ILE A 34 -5.34 8.08 12.51
CA ILE A 34 -6.30 8.22 11.40
C ILE A 34 -5.75 9.23 10.39
N TYR A 35 -5.72 8.84 9.13
CA TYR A 35 -5.32 9.66 8.00
C TYR A 35 -6.50 9.86 7.06
N VAL A 36 -6.76 11.13 6.69
CA VAL A 36 -7.76 11.48 5.68
C VAL A 36 -7.00 11.98 4.44
N VAL A 37 -7.08 11.21 3.36
CA VAL A 37 -6.21 11.35 2.19
C VAL A 37 -7.04 11.83 1.00
N PRO A 38 -6.71 12.99 0.40
CA PRO A 38 -7.41 13.47 -0.80
C PRO A 38 -7.11 12.56 -2.00
N PRO A 39 -7.93 12.67 -3.07
CA PRO A 39 -7.64 11.99 -4.33
C PRO A 39 -6.24 12.34 -4.85
N ALA A 40 -5.59 11.36 -5.46
CA ALA A 40 -4.28 11.52 -6.08
C ALA A 40 -4.34 12.42 -7.32
N ASN A 41 -3.18 12.95 -7.72
CA ASN A 41 -3.07 13.70 -8.97
C ASN A 41 -2.78 12.77 -10.17
N GLY A 42 -2.90 13.31 -11.40
CA GLY A 42 -2.73 12.53 -12.62
C GLY A 42 -1.36 11.86 -12.76
N GLU A 43 -0.28 12.53 -12.37
CA GLU A 43 1.08 11.97 -12.42
C GLU A 43 1.23 10.75 -11.50
N HIS A 44 0.62 10.78 -10.31
CA HIS A 44 0.57 9.63 -9.42
C HIS A 44 -0.18 8.45 -10.06
N GLU A 45 -1.36 8.72 -10.64
CA GLU A 45 -2.18 7.68 -11.27
C GLU A 45 -1.51 7.09 -12.53
N GLU A 46 -0.76 7.88 -13.30
CA GLU A 46 0.04 7.37 -14.43
C GLU A 46 1.09 6.36 -13.95
N ILE A 47 1.80 6.65 -12.86
CA ILE A 47 2.79 5.72 -12.30
C ILE A 47 2.11 4.41 -11.84
N VAL A 48 0.98 4.51 -11.14
CA VAL A 48 0.21 3.34 -10.69
C VAL A 48 -0.24 2.50 -11.87
N ALA A 49 -0.76 3.14 -12.93
CA ALA A 49 -1.20 2.47 -14.14
C ALA A 49 -0.03 1.76 -14.85
N GLU A 50 1.11 2.43 -15.00
CA GLU A 50 2.30 1.85 -15.62
C GLU A 50 2.83 0.62 -14.86
N VAL A 51 2.87 0.67 -13.52
CA VAL A 51 3.21 -0.51 -12.70
C VAL A 51 2.23 -1.65 -12.96
N ALA A 52 0.94 -1.38 -13.00
CA ALA A 52 -0.10 -2.38 -13.21
C ALA A 52 0.00 -3.03 -14.60
N ASP A 53 0.30 -2.24 -15.63
CA ASP A 53 0.48 -2.70 -17.01
C ASP A 53 1.72 -3.59 -17.13
N GLN A 54 2.86 -3.17 -16.58
CA GLN A 54 4.08 -3.97 -16.57
C GLN A 54 3.90 -5.29 -15.79
N VAL A 55 3.18 -5.30 -14.65
CA VAL A 55 2.80 -6.54 -13.97
C VAL A 55 1.99 -7.43 -14.89
N THR A 56 1.01 -6.88 -15.59
CA THR A 56 0.14 -7.64 -16.49
C THR A 56 0.91 -8.25 -17.67
N GLU A 57 1.85 -7.53 -18.23
CA GLU A 57 2.65 -7.97 -19.36
C GLU A 57 3.72 -9.00 -18.97
N ARG A 58 4.42 -8.75 -17.85
CA ARG A 58 5.64 -9.48 -17.47
C ARG A 58 5.42 -10.62 -16.47
N ARG A 59 4.24 -10.71 -15.84
CA ARG A 59 3.93 -11.79 -14.90
C ARG A 59 4.06 -13.16 -15.54
N THR A 60 4.72 -14.07 -14.88
CA THR A 60 4.79 -15.48 -15.28
C THR A 60 3.52 -16.25 -14.89
N ASP A 61 2.95 -15.94 -13.73
CA ASP A 61 1.68 -16.49 -13.28
C ASP A 61 0.50 -15.66 -13.83
N ARG A 62 -0.24 -16.26 -14.76
CA ARG A 62 -1.42 -15.64 -15.38
C ARG A 62 -2.61 -15.51 -14.44
N ALA A 63 -2.58 -16.13 -13.26
CA ALA A 63 -3.61 -15.93 -12.23
C ALA A 63 -3.48 -14.61 -11.52
N LEU A 64 -2.31 -13.95 -11.49
CA LEU A 64 -2.11 -12.69 -10.82
C LEU A 64 -2.88 -11.55 -11.48
N ARG A 65 -3.36 -10.63 -10.66
CA ARG A 65 -4.07 -9.41 -11.05
C ARG A 65 -3.57 -8.22 -10.25
N SER A 66 -3.66 -7.06 -10.89
CA SER A 66 -3.50 -5.75 -10.29
C SER A 66 -4.86 -5.24 -9.85
N TYR A 67 -4.95 -4.73 -8.64
CA TYR A 67 -6.15 -4.14 -8.04
C TYR A 67 -5.81 -2.78 -7.47
N THR A 68 -6.68 -1.80 -7.67
CA THR A 68 -6.62 -0.46 -7.06
C THR A 68 -7.85 -0.25 -6.17
N GLY A 69 -7.73 0.58 -5.14
CA GLY A 69 -8.86 0.88 -4.24
C GLY A 69 -9.28 -0.25 -3.32
N ILE A 70 -8.44 -1.28 -3.12
CA ILE A 70 -8.72 -2.39 -2.21
C ILE A 70 -8.32 -1.99 -0.79
N GLY A 71 -9.29 -2.03 0.13
CA GLY A 71 -9.03 -1.90 1.56
C GLY A 71 -8.46 -3.20 2.15
N LEU A 72 -7.35 -3.10 2.87
CA LEU A 72 -6.71 -4.22 3.53
C LEU A 72 -6.71 -4.05 5.04
N ASN A 73 -7.02 -5.13 5.75
CA ASN A 73 -6.75 -5.27 7.17
C ASN A 73 -5.28 -5.66 7.36
N VAL A 74 -4.54 -4.86 8.11
CA VAL A 74 -3.14 -5.15 8.47
C VAL A 74 -2.98 -5.11 9.99
N PRO A 75 -2.11 -5.95 10.59
CA PRO A 75 -1.85 -5.88 12.02
C PRO A 75 -1.18 -4.56 12.39
N GLY A 76 -1.76 -3.81 13.31
CA GLY A 76 -1.14 -2.64 13.95
C GLY A 76 -0.38 -2.99 15.21
N ALA A 77 0.20 -1.99 15.87
CA ALA A 77 0.95 -2.16 17.12
C ALA A 77 0.07 -2.68 18.28
N SER A 78 -1.21 -2.29 18.33
CA SER A 78 -2.18 -2.67 19.36
C SER A 78 -3.57 -2.99 18.82
N GLU A 79 -3.82 -2.73 17.55
CA GLU A 79 -5.14 -2.78 16.91
C GLU A 79 -4.98 -3.15 15.44
N THR A 80 -6.07 -3.56 14.80
CA THR A 80 -6.08 -3.76 13.36
C THR A 80 -6.00 -2.41 12.65
N GLY A 81 -5.02 -2.28 11.75
CA GLY A 81 -4.95 -1.16 10.82
C GLY A 81 -5.83 -1.39 9.58
N HIS A 82 -6.28 -0.30 8.99
CA HIS A 82 -7.07 -0.27 7.77
C HIS A 82 -6.33 0.60 6.74
N VAL A 83 -5.81 -0.01 5.68
CA VAL A 83 -5.01 0.67 4.66
C VAL A 83 -5.58 0.46 3.27
N ILE A 84 -5.45 1.46 2.40
CA ILE A 84 -5.85 1.37 1.01
C ILE A 84 -4.60 1.64 0.16
N PRO A 85 -3.81 0.60 -0.19
CA PRO A 85 -2.63 0.76 -1.04
C PRO A 85 -3.01 1.31 -2.42
N ASP A 86 -2.09 2.03 -3.04
CA ASP A 86 -2.30 2.53 -4.40
C ASP A 86 -2.42 1.37 -5.39
N LEU A 87 -1.67 0.27 -5.19
CA LEU A 87 -1.77 -0.94 -5.98
C LEU A 87 -1.58 -2.19 -5.13
N VAL A 88 -2.40 -3.21 -5.37
CA VAL A 88 -2.31 -4.54 -4.76
C VAL A 88 -2.17 -5.59 -5.85
N ILE A 89 -1.21 -6.50 -5.71
CA ILE A 89 -1.07 -7.67 -6.59
C ILE A 89 -1.45 -8.92 -5.80
N ALA A 90 -2.46 -9.62 -6.30
CA ALA A 90 -2.98 -10.85 -5.70
C ALA A 90 -3.52 -11.80 -6.78
N PRO A 91 -3.78 -13.08 -6.47
CA PRO A 91 -4.45 -13.98 -7.38
C PRO A 91 -5.85 -13.48 -7.80
N LYS A 92 -6.26 -13.81 -9.01
CA LYS A 92 -7.62 -13.51 -9.48
C LYS A 92 -8.67 -14.11 -8.54
N GLY A 93 -9.59 -13.28 -8.10
CA GLY A 93 -10.69 -13.69 -7.23
C GLY A 93 -10.39 -13.58 -5.74
N SER A 94 -9.21 -13.06 -5.35
CA SER A 94 -8.86 -12.84 -3.92
C SER A 94 -9.85 -11.93 -3.18
N PHE A 95 -10.50 -11.02 -3.91
CA PHE A 95 -11.40 -9.99 -3.37
C PHE A 95 -12.78 -10.10 -4.05
N HIS A 96 -13.29 -11.33 -4.22
CA HIS A 96 -14.57 -11.57 -4.90
C HIS A 96 -15.72 -11.72 -3.87
N ASP A 97 -15.92 -10.69 -3.10
CA ASP A 97 -16.96 -10.55 -2.07
C ASP A 97 -17.48 -9.11 -2.05
N GLU A 98 -18.35 -8.77 -1.12
CA GLU A 98 -18.94 -7.43 -0.95
C GLU A 98 -18.32 -6.66 0.23
N GLU A 99 -17.21 -7.17 0.79
CA GLU A 99 -16.53 -6.53 1.92
C GLU A 99 -15.73 -5.32 1.46
N GLU A 100 -15.64 -4.32 2.32
CA GLU A 100 -14.82 -3.13 2.10
C GLU A 100 -13.35 -3.38 2.50
N TRP A 101 -13.15 -4.21 3.53
CA TRP A 101 -11.86 -4.50 4.14
C TRP A 101 -11.54 -5.99 4.07
N HIS A 102 -10.44 -6.34 3.42
CA HIS A 102 -10.05 -7.71 3.12
C HIS A 102 -8.87 -8.19 3.95
N ASP A 103 -8.81 -9.49 4.19
CA ASP A 103 -7.63 -10.15 4.72
C ASP A 103 -6.47 -10.04 3.71
N SER A 104 -5.28 -9.70 4.20
CA SER A 104 -4.07 -9.52 3.39
C SER A 104 -3.34 -10.83 3.04
N ALA A 105 -3.78 -11.99 3.54
CA ALA A 105 -3.06 -13.26 3.38
C ALA A 105 -2.82 -13.70 1.92
N SER A 106 -3.66 -13.26 0.97
CA SER A 106 -3.48 -13.57 -0.46
C SER A 106 -2.64 -12.53 -1.21
N VAL A 107 -2.27 -11.44 -0.57
CA VAL A 107 -1.53 -10.34 -1.20
C VAL A 107 -0.07 -10.72 -1.39
N LEU A 108 0.45 -10.52 -2.60
CA LEU A 108 1.84 -10.84 -2.95
C LEU A 108 2.72 -9.59 -3.05
N LEU A 109 2.14 -8.48 -3.41
CA LEU A 109 2.80 -7.17 -3.42
C LEU A 109 1.78 -6.09 -3.11
N VAL A 110 2.20 -5.10 -2.35
CA VAL A 110 1.58 -3.77 -2.29
C VAL A 110 2.53 -2.74 -2.86
N ALA A 111 2.00 -1.75 -3.57
CA ALA A 111 2.77 -0.59 -4.01
C ALA A 111 2.13 0.69 -3.51
N GLU A 112 2.98 1.63 -3.12
CA GLU A 112 2.64 3.00 -2.76
C GLU A 112 3.46 3.97 -3.61
N VAL A 113 2.82 5.01 -4.10
CA VAL A 113 3.45 6.11 -4.80
C VAL A 113 3.37 7.34 -3.91
N THR A 114 4.49 7.88 -3.46
CA THR A 114 4.46 8.98 -2.50
C THR A 114 3.89 10.26 -3.10
N SER A 115 3.23 11.00 -2.24
CA SER A 115 2.87 12.40 -2.44
C SER A 115 3.40 13.21 -1.26
N THR A 116 3.44 14.54 -1.37
CA THR A 116 3.86 15.41 -0.28
C THR A 116 3.09 15.20 1.02
N SER A 117 1.85 14.70 0.95
CA SER A 117 1.01 14.45 2.12
C SER A 117 1.14 13.03 2.70
N THR A 118 1.68 12.06 1.96
CA THR A 118 1.71 10.65 2.36
C THR A 118 3.12 10.12 2.63
N ALA A 119 4.16 10.75 2.08
CA ALA A 119 5.53 10.23 2.05
C ALA A 119 6.06 9.74 3.41
N ALA A 120 5.93 10.52 4.47
CA ALA A 120 6.42 10.12 5.80
C ALA A 120 5.68 8.88 6.34
N ARG A 121 4.36 8.79 6.13
CA ARG A 121 3.54 7.64 6.54
C ARG A 121 3.94 6.38 5.76
N ASP A 122 4.08 6.51 4.44
CA ASP A 122 4.39 5.39 3.55
C ASP A 122 5.81 4.87 3.82
N ARG A 123 6.78 5.77 4.11
CA ARG A 123 8.15 5.37 4.47
C ARG A 123 8.28 4.70 5.83
N ASP A 124 7.58 5.20 6.85
CA ASP A 124 7.90 4.88 8.25
C ASP A 124 6.84 4.00 8.94
N LYS A 125 5.56 4.09 8.54
CA LYS A 125 4.47 3.46 9.29
C LYS A 125 3.82 2.31 8.54
N LYS A 126 3.49 2.45 7.27
CA LYS A 126 2.84 1.38 6.50
C LYS A 126 3.72 0.15 6.36
N ILE A 127 5.05 0.32 6.33
CA ILE A 127 6.01 -0.78 6.30
C ILE A 127 5.80 -1.77 7.46
N LEU A 128 5.50 -1.26 8.66
CA LEU A 128 5.26 -2.10 9.85
C LEU A 128 4.03 -2.99 9.66
N GLY A 129 2.92 -2.40 9.23
CA GLY A 129 1.68 -3.12 8.98
C GLY A 129 1.82 -4.17 7.88
N TYR A 130 2.46 -3.82 6.77
CA TYR A 130 2.70 -4.73 5.66
C TYR A 130 3.62 -5.89 6.02
N ALA A 131 4.69 -5.63 6.80
CA ALA A 131 5.59 -6.66 7.28
C ALA A 131 4.87 -7.63 8.24
N ARG A 132 4.12 -7.11 9.23
CA ARG A 132 3.32 -7.93 10.17
C ARG A 132 2.26 -8.75 9.46
N ALA A 133 1.66 -8.23 8.40
CA ALA A 133 0.72 -8.94 7.54
C ALA A 133 1.39 -10.05 6.71
N GLY A 134 2.71 -10.12 6.70
CA GLY A 134 3.46 -11.10 5.93
C GLY A 134 3.41 -10.88 4.43
N ILE A 135 3.10 -9.66 3.97
CA ILE A 135 3.05 -9.32 2.54
C ILE A 135 4.45 -9.47 1.95
N PRO A 136 4.67 -10.36 0.96
CA PRO A 136 6.02 -10.73 0.50
C PRO A 136 6.85 -9.57 -0.04
N VAL A 137 6.20 -8.61 -0.70
CA VAL A 137 6.89 -7.47 -1.33
C VAL A 137 6.14 -6.17 -1.05
N TYR A 138 6.86 -5.17 -0.55
CA TYR A 138 6.41 -3.79 -0.49
C TYR A 138 7.26 -2.95 -1.45
N LEU A 139 6.63 -2.34 -2.42
CA LEU A 139 7.23 -1.45 -3.42
C LEU A 139 6.85 -0.01 -3.08
N LEU A 140 7.84 0.82 -2.75
CA LEU A 140 7.63 2.24 -2.50
C LEU A 140 8.29 3.06 -3.60
N ILE A 141 7.50 3.78 -4.38
CA ILE A 141 7.95 4.71 -5.41
C ILE A 141 7.96 6.11 -4.81
N ASP A 142 9.15 6.54 -4.42
CA ASP A 142 9.37 7.80 -3.73
C ASP A 142 9.70 8.91 -4.71
N ARG A 143 8.66 9.65 -5.10
CA ARG A 143 8.77 10.75 -6.08
C ARG A 143 9.53 11.95 -5.55
N GLU A 144 9.51 12.19 -4.22
CA GLU A 144 10.21 13.33 -3.61
C GLU A 144 11.72 13.10 -3.59
N GLU A 145 12.14 11.89 -3.24
CA GLU A 145 13.55 11.52 -3.20
C GLU A 145 14.08 11.04 -4.55
N GLY A 146 13.21 10.79 -5.54
CA GLY A 146 13.58 10.24 -6.84
C GLY A 146 14.11 8.81 -6.74
N GLU A 147 13.49 7.98 -5.88
CA GLU A 147 13.96 6.65 -5.54
C GLU A 147 12.83 5.62 -5.57
N VAL A 148 13.22 4.38 -5.81
CA VAL A 148 12.33 3.21 -5.67
C VAL A 148 12.93 2.29 -4.62
N LEU A 149 12.14 1.98 -3.59
CA LEU A 149 12.53 1.06 -2.53
C LEU A 149 11.73 -0.25 -2.69
N VAL A 150 12.44 -1.37 -2.67
CA VAL A 150 11.87 -2.70 -2.74
C VAL A 150 12.16 -3.41 -1.44
N TYR A 151 11.14 -3.61 -0.63
CA TYR A 151 11.20 -4.35 0.61
C TYR A 151 10.73 -5.78 0.38
N SER A 152 11.43 -6.77 0.93
CA SER A 152 11.11 -8.18 0.79
C SER A 152 11.56 -9.00 1.99
N GLU A 153 11.06 -10.24 2.10
CA GLU A 153 11.29 -11.12 3.24
C GLU A 153 10.76 -10.50 4.55
N PRO A 154 9.42 -10.38 4.69
CA PRO A 154 8.81 -9.81 5.89
C PRO A 154 9.22 -10.58 7.15
N SER A 155 9.58 -9.86 8.21
CA SER A 155 10.06 -10.42 9.47
C SER A 155 9.61 -9.55 10.64
N ALA A 156 8.63 -10.01 11.40
CA ALA A 156 8.02 -9.24 12.50
C ALA A 156 7.54 -7.86 12.05
N ASP A 157 8.18 -6.80 12.51
CA ASP A 157 7.78 -5.41 12.28
C ASP A 157 8.55 -4.75 11.11
N ASP A 158 9.30 -5.52 10.33
CA ASP A 158 10.14 -4.97 9.25
C ASP A 158 10.35 -6.01 8.14
N TYR A 159 11.05 -5.62 7.12
CA TYR A 159 11.52 -6.51 6.05
C TYR A 159 13.01 -6.79 6.19
N ALA A 160 13.40 -8.07 6.12
CA ALA A 160 14.79 -8.47 6.24
C ALA A 160 15.67 -7.97 5.09
N LYS A 161 15.06 -7.62 3.96
CA LYS A 161 15.73 -7.05 2.81
C LYS A 161 15.07 -5.77 2.34
N SER A 162 15.87 -4.73 2.14
CA SER A 162 15.48 -3.53 1.44
C SER A 162 16.54 -3.16 0.40
N LEU A 163 16.08 -2.88 -0.81
CA LEU A 163 16.92 -2.46 -1.92
C LEU A 163 16.43 -1.10 -2.40
N LYS A 164 17.38 -0.18 -2.60
CA LYS A 164 17.13 1.18 -3.07
C LYS A 164 17.68 1.34 -4.48
N HIS A 165 16.85 1.84 -5.37
CA HIS A 165 17.17 2.14 -6.75
C HIS A 165 16.84 3.60 -7.06
N LYS A 166 17.54 4.21 -8.01
CA LYS A 166 17.11 5.52 -8.53
C LYS A 166 15.89 5.35 -9.44
N LEU A 167 14.97 6.27 -9.31
CA LEU A 167 13.88 6.41 -10.26
C LEU A 167 14.44 6.66 -11.66
N GLY A 168 13.79 6.13 -12.70
CA GLY A 168 14.27 6.16 -14.07
C GLY A 168 15.18 4.99 -14.47
N LEU A 169 15.45 4.05 -13.56
CA LEU A 169 16.21 2.84 -13.82
C LEU A 169 15.34 1.58 -13.74
N THR A 170 15.84 0.49 -14.29
CA THR A 170 15.21 -0.82 -14.13
C THR A 170 15.40 -1.35 -12.71
N VAL A 171 14.31 -1.81 -12.10
CA VAL A 171 14.23 -2.25 -10.70
C VAL A 171 13.85 -3.74 -10.66
N PRO A 172 14.71 -4.64 -10.18
CA PRO A 172 14.39 -6.06 -10.06
C PRO A 172 13.40 -6.30 -8.93
N LEU A 173 12.24 -6.86 -9.26
CA LEU A 173 11.28 -7.32 -8.27
C LEU A 173 11.57 -8.78 -7.88
N PRO A 174 11.65 -9.09 -6.56
CA PRO A 174 11.97 -10.42 -6.08
C PRO A 174 10.82 -11.41 -6.27
N ALA A 175 10.99 -12.65 -5.81
CA ALA A 175 9.90 -13.59 -5.68
C ALA A 175 8.79 -12.98 -4.79
N PRO A 176 7.51 -13.25 -5.07
CA PRO A 176 7.01 -14.20 -6.08
C PRO A 176 6.92 -13.65 -7.52
N LEU A 177 7.13 -12.37 -7.74
CA LEU A 177 6.90 -11.71 -9.04
C LEU A 177 8.01 -12.02 -10.07
N ARG A 178 9.28 -11.85 -9.68
CA ARG A 178 10.47 -12.22 -10.46
C ARG A 178 10.55 -11.61 -11.87
N PHE A 179 10.30 -10.32 -11.99
CA PHE A 179 10.54 -9.58 -13.23
C PHE A 179 11.23 -8.24 -12.93
N GLU A 180 11.70 -7.57 -13.98
CA GLU A 180 12.29 -6.25 -13.89
C GLU A 180 11.25 -5.18 -14.21
N LEU A 181 11.02 -4.26 -13.27
CA LEU A 181 10.16 -3.09 -13.44
C LEU A 181 10.97 -1.98 -14.08
N ASP A 182 10.51 -1.46 -15.20
CA ASP A 182 11.08 -0.29 -15.86
C ASP A 182 10.46 0.98 -15.28
N THR A 183 11.26 1.90 -14.79
CA THR A 183 10.80 3.15 -14.20
C THR A 183 11.22 4.38 -15.02
N ALA A 184 11.58 4.20 -16.29
CA ALA A 184 12.07 5.28 -17.15
C ALA A 184 11.02 6.37 -17.42
N GLU A 185 9.75 6.00 -17.38
CA GLU A 185 8.60 6.89 -17.63
C GLU A 185 7.88 7.34 -16.35
N PHE A 186 8.43 7.06 -15.14
CA PHE A 186 7.81 7.41 -13.85
C PHE A 186 8.11 8.83 -13.43
#